data_e107d7ee9254673d162734091ac2a3a2
#
_entry.id   e107d7ee9254673d162734091ac2a3a2
#
_cell.length_a   1.000
_cell.length_b   1.000
_cell.length_c   1.000
_cell.angle_alpha   90.00
_cell.angle_beta   90.00
_cell.angle_gamma   90.00
#
_symmetry.space_group_name_H-M   'P 1'
#
loop_
_entity.id
_entity.type
_entity.pdbx_description
1 polymer ?
#
loop_
_entity_poly.entity_id
_entity_poly.type
_entity_poly.pdbx_seq_one_letter_code
_entity_poly.pdbx_strand_id
1 'polypeptide(L)'
;MTGVQTCALPIYAGFDRYYQIVKCFRDEDLRGDRQPEFTQVDLETSFLSEQEIQDITEGLIARVMKETKGIEFALPFPRMKYDDALALYGSDKPDTRFEMLLQDLTDLVKGIDFKVFSEAPAVKAIVVKNAADKYSRKDIDKLTEQAKQHGAKGLAWIKFTGGELTGPVAKFLTDLSSQLTATLQLEENDLVLFVADTLEVANAALGALRVRLGKELGLIDPAKFNYLWVVDWPMFEWSEEEGRYMSAHHPFTLPQDQTAHELEGDLSKVRAIAYDIVLNGYELGGGSLRINQKDLQERMFKALGFSAEEAQELPRSEERRVGKECRS
;
A
#
# COMPACT_ATOMS: atom_id res chain seq x y z
N MET A 1 6.40 -17.37 12.88
CA MET A 1 6.48 -17.74 11.43
C MET A 1 6.36 -19.26 11.28
N THR A 2 5.21 -19.86 11.55
CA THR A 2 5.09 -21.32 11.61
C THR A 2 3.98 -21.90 10.74
N GLY A 3 3.11 -21.10 10.16
CA GLY A 3 1.99 -21.59 9.34
C GLY A 3 2.24 -21.66 7.82
N VAL A 4 3.12 -20.85 7.29
CA VAL A 4 3.28 -20.67 5.82
C VAL A 4 4.05 -21.81 5.15
N GLN A 5 4.85 -22.57 5.90
CA GLN A 5 5.77 -23.55 5.33
C GLN A 5 5.16 -24.93 5.11
N THR A 6 4.08 -25.26 5.78
CA THR A 6 3.38 -26.54 5.62
C THR A 6 2.62 -26.66 4.31
N CYS A 7 2.26 -25.55 3.69
CA CYS A 7 1.43 -25.52 2.47
C CYS A 7 2.21 -25.88 1.20
N ALA A 8 3.49 -25.60 1.12
CA ALA A 8 4.31 -25.96 -0.03
C ALA A 8 4.54 -27.48 -0.15
N LEU A 9 4.51 -28.22 0.97
CA LEU A 9 4.75 -29.67 0.97
C LEU A 9 3.78 -30.47 0.11
N PRO A 10 2.47 -30.22 0.09
CA PRO A 10 1.55 -30.91 -0.83
C PRO A 10 1.92 -30.71 -2.30
N ILE A 11 2.37 -29.51 -2.67
CA ILE A 11 2.81 -29.22 -4.05
C ILE A 11 4.05 -30.03 -4.40
N TYR A 12 5.04 -30.10 -3.50
CA TYR A 12 6.21 -30.96 -3.68
C TYR A 12 5.86 -32.46 -3.72
N ALA A 13 4.79 -32.87 -3.05
CA ALA A 13 4.25 -34.21 -3.11
C ALA A 13 3.44 -34.51 -4.39
N GLY A 14 3.31 -33.55 -5.30
CA GLY A 14 2.65 -33.72 -6.59
C GLY A 14 1.17 -33.35 -6.62
N PHE A 15 0.67 -32.62 -5.63
CA PHE A 15 -0.69 -32.07 -5.69
C PHE A 15 -0.66 -30.74 -6.45
N ASP A 16 -1.49 -30.60 -7.48
CA ASP A 16 -1.54 -29.37 -8.28
C ASP A 16 -2.29 -28.23 -7.59
N ARG A 17 -3.19 -28.56 -6.69
CA ARG A 17 -4.02 -27.59 -5.96
C ARG A 17 -4.27 -28.08 -4.55
N TYR A 18 -4.01 -27.20 -3.59
CA TYR A 18 -4.21 -27.47 -2.18
C TYR A 18 -4.83 -26.26 -1.50
N TYR A 19 -5.71 -26.47 -0.56
CA TYR A 19 -6.17 -25.43 0.34
C TYR A 19 -6.40 -25.99 1.75
N GLN A 20 -6.26 -25.12 2.73
CA GLN A 20 -6.65 -25.41 4.11
C GLN A 20 -7.27 -24.18 4.77
N ILE A 21 -8.09 -24.43 5.79
CA ILE A 21 -8.56 -23.39 6.71
C ILE A 21 -7.83 -23.61 8.02
N VAL A 22 -6.92 -22.73 8.37
CA VAL A 22 -5.94 -22.95 9.44
C VAL A 22 -5.85 -21.75 10.37
N LYS A 23 -5.63 -22.03 11.65
CA LYS A 23 -5.28 -21.00 12.64
C LYS A 23 -3.81 -20.63 12.48
N CYS A 24 -3.56 -19.34 12.38
CA CYS A 24 -2.25 -18.73 12.25
C CYS A 24 -1.97 -17.83 13.45
N PHE A 25 -0.69 -17.72 13.79
CA PHE A 25 -0.21 -16.91 14.90
C PHE A 25 0.92 -16.00 14.40
N ARG A 26 0.84 -14.71 14.73
CA ARG A 26 1.91 -13.74 14.45
C ARG A 26 2.17 -12.91 15.68
N ASP A 27 3.45 -12.72 15.98
CA ASP A 27 3.90 -11.76 16.99
C ASP A 27 3.99 -10.37 16.33
N GLU A 28 2.87 -9.66 16.39
CA GLU A 28 2.71 -8.34 15.78
C GLU A 28 1.98 -7.41 16.76
N ASP A 29 2.19 -6.11 16.57
CA ASP A 29 1.43 -5.09 17.30
C ASP A 29 -0.07 -5.20 16.98
N LEU A 30 -0.89 -5.13 18.02
CA LEU A 30 -2.34 -5.14 17.89
C LEU A 30 -2.82 -3.90 17.14
N ARG A 31 -3.60 -4.12 16.09
CA ARG A 31 -4.27 -3.06 15.32
C ARG A 31 -5.73 -3.42 15.15
N GLY A 32 -6.54 -2.48 14.66
CA GLY A 32 -7.97 -2.72 14.45
C GLY A 32 -8.29 -3.87 13.47
N ASP A 33 -7.34 -4.19 12.59
CA ASP A 33 -7.41 -5.22 11.55
C ASP A 33 -6.41 -6.36 11.74
N ARG A 34 -5.62 -6.36 12.83
CA ARG A 34 -4.58 -7.38 13.09
C ARG A 34 -4.66 -7.91 14.50
N GLN A 35 -4.76 -9.23 14.60
CA GLN A 35 -4.79 -9.98 15.84
C GLN A 35 -3.63 -11.00 15.86
N PRO A 36 -3.08 -11.33 17.03
CA PRO A 36 -1.98 -12.31 17.15
C PRO A 36 -2.42 -13.72 16.76
N GLU A 37 -3.71 -14.04 16.90
CA GLU A 37 -4.33 -15.29 16.42
C GLU A 37 -5.41 -14.94 15.41
N PHE A 38 -5.36 -15.57 14.23
CA PHE A 38 -6.33 -15.37 13.15
C PHE A 38 -6.48 -16.66 12.34
N THR A 39 -7.53 -16.73 11.53
CA THR A 39 -7.79 -17.87 10.64
C THR A 39 -7.53 -17.46 9.21
N GLN A 40 -6.78 -18.26 8.45
CA GLN A 40 -6.55 -18.08 7.03
C GLN A 40 -7.24 -19.16 6.21
N VAL A 41 -7.70 -18.79 5.03
CA VAL A 41 -7.87 -19.71 3.91
C VAL A 41 -6.57 -19.64 3.14
N ASP A 42 -5.79 -20.71 3.21
CA ASP A 42 -4.48 -20.81 2.64
C ASP A 42 -4.54 -21.66 1.37
N LEU A 43 -4.11 -21.11 0.25
CA LEU A 43 -4.16 -21.75 -1.06
C LEU A 43 -2.76 -21.87 -1.66
N GLU A 44 -2.42 -23.09 -2.10
CA GLU A 44 -1.22 -23.34 -2.89
C GLU A 44 -1.59 -24.02 -4.20
N THR A 45 -1.03 -23.52 -5.29
CA THR A 45 -1.37 -24.04 -6.63
C THR A 45 -0.13 -24.15 -7.50
N SER A 46 -0.12 -25.17 -8.38
CA SER A 46 0.85 -25.32 -9.47
C SER A 46 0.20 -24.98 -10.81
N PHE A 47 1.02 -24.53 -11.76
CA PHE A 47 0.63 -24.35 -13.16
C PHE A 47 -0.50 -23.32 -13.40
N LEU A 48 -0.72 -22.42 -12.46
CA LEU A 48 -1.64 -21.31 -12.62
C LEU A 48 -0.89 -19.98 -12.79
N SER A 49 -1.44 -19.14 -13.64
CA SER A 49 -1.04 -17.74 -13.77
C SER A 49 -1.58 -16.90 -12.61
N GLU A 50 -1.03 -15.70 -12.43
CA GLU A 50 -1.55 -14.70 -11.50
C GLU A 50 -3.05 -14.45 -11.71
N GLN A 51 -3.47 -14.27 -12.97
CA GLN A 51 -4.86 -14.02 -13.32
C GLN A 51 -5.79 -15.16 -12.89
N GLU A 52 -5.40 -16.41 -13.13
CA GLU A 52 -6.21 -17.57 -12.76
C GLU A 52 -6.37 -17.71 -11.24
N ILE A 53 -5.36 -17.37 -10.45
CA ILE A 53 -5.44 -17.34 -8.98
C ILE A 53 -6.38 -16.21 -8.52
N GLN A 54 -6.26 -15.03 -9.14
CA GLN A 54 -7.15 -13.91 -8.85
C GLN A 54 -8.62 -14.27 -9.21
N ASP A 55 -8.86 -14.90 -10.34
CA ASP A 55 -10.21 -15.32 -10.77
C ASP A 55 -10.84 -16.32 -9.79
N ILE A 56 -10.07 -17.29 -9.28
CA ILE A 56 -10.52 -18.24 -8.26
C ILE A 56 -10.90 -17.50 -6.97
N THR A 57 -10.06 -16.56 -6.54
CA THR A 57 -10.27 -15.77 -5.31
C THR A 57 -11.49 -14.87 -5.45
N GLU A 58 -11.65 -14.18 -6.60
CA GLU A 58 -12.82 -13.36 -6.91
C GLU A 58 -14.10 -14.17 -6.89
N GLY A 59 -14.09 -15.36 -7.49
CA GLY A 59 -15.22 -16.28 -7.49
C GLY A 59 -15.61 -16.73 -6.08
N LEU A 60 -14.62 -17.02 -5.24
CA LEU A 60 -14.83 -17.37 -3.82
C LEU A 60 -15.50 -16.21 -3.07
N ILE A 61 -14.94 -15.01 -3.16
CA ILE A 61 -15.43 -13.80 -2.47
C ILE A 61 -16.86 -13.48 -2.95
N ALA A 62 -17.09 -13.45 -4.26
CA ALA A 62 -18.40 -13.16 -4.81
C ALA A 62 -19.46 -14.14 -4.33
N ARG A 63 -19.14 -15.44 -4.29
CA ARG A 63 -20.02 -16.48 -3.77
C ARG A 63 -20.32 -16.31 -2.27
N VAL A 64 -19.30 -16.10 -1.45
CA VAL A 64 -19.47 -15.88 -0.02
C VAL A 64 -20.35 -14.67 0.24
N MET A 65 -20.14 -13.56 -0.43
CA MET A 65 -20.93 -12.35 -0.25
C MET A 65 -22.38 -12.52 -0.74
N LYS A 66 -22.58 -13.22 -1.82
CA LYS A 66 -23.93 -13.55 -2.31
C LYS A 66 -24.69 -14.44 -1.32
N GLU A 67 -24.08 -15.51 -0.82
CA GLU A 67 -24.72 -16.46 0.10
C GLU A 67 -24.95 -15.90 1.51
N THR A 68 -24.06 -15.03 2.00
CA THR A 68 -24.13 -14.53 3.37
C THR A 68 -24.81 -13.16 3.51
N LYS A 69 -24.71 -12.31 2.49
CA LYS A 69 -25.23 -10.93 2.51
C LYS A 69 -26.20 -10.60 1.39
N GLY A 70 -26.38 -11.51 0.41
CA GLY A 70 -27.22 -11.27 -0.76
C GLY A 70 -26.65 -10.21 -1.73
N ILE A 71 -25.35 -9.94 -1.66
CA ILE A 71 -24.68 -8.93 -2.49
C ILE A 71 -24.04 -9.62 -3.70
N GLU A 72 -24.34 -9.13 -4.90
CA GLU A 72 -23.72 -9.56 -6.14
C GLU A 72 -22.69 -8.52 -6.62
N PHE A 73 -21.57 -9.01 -7.13
CA PHE A 73 -20.50 -8.19 -7.69
C PHE A 73 -20.32 -8.44 -9.17
N ALA A 74 -20.02 -7.38 -9.90
CA ALA A 74 -19.46 -7.51 -11.25
C ALA A 74 -17.99 -7.94 -11.15
N LEU A 75 -17.62 -8.97 -11.88
CA LEU A 75 -16.23 -9.43 -11.99
C LEU A 75 -15.67 -9.09 -13.38
N PRO A 76 -14.36 -8.92 -13.51
CA PRO A 76 -13.33 -8.97 -12.47
C PRO A 76 -13.32 -7.73 -11.56
N PHE A 77 -12.74 -7.85 -10.36
CA PHE A 77 -12.50 -6.69 -9.50
C PHE A 77 -11.46 -5.75 -10.15
N PRO A 78 -11.54 -4.43 -9.88
CA PRO A 78 -10.55 -3.47 -10.36
C PRO A 78 -9.14 -3.84 -9.92
N ARG A 79 -8.14 -3.49 -10.75
CA ARG A 79 -6.73 -3.60 -10.43
C ARG A 79 -6.10 -2.22 -10.36
N MET A 80 -5.31 -1.98 -9.33
CA MET A 80 -4.58 -0.73 -9.10
C MET A 80 -3.12 -1.07 -8.89
N LYS A 81 -2.21 -0.34 -9.50
CA LYS A 81 -0.79 -0.51 -9.24
C LYS A 81 -0.44 -0.01 -7.85
N TYR A 82 0.53 -0.64 -7.22
CA TYR A 82 1.05 -0.22 -5.92
C TYR A 82 1.45 1.27 -5.89
N ASP A 83 2.17 1.72 -6.92
CA ASP A 83 2.59 3.12 -7.02
C ASP A 83 1.40 4.08 -7.12
N ASP A 84 0.34 3.72 -7.86
CA ASP A 84 -0.89 4.52 -7.97
C ASP A 84 -1.67 4.54 -6.63
N ALA A 85 -1.70 3.42 -5.91
CA ALA A 85 -2.33 3.34 -4.59
C ALA A 85 -1.63 4.28 -3.59
N LEU A 86 -0.30 4.27 -3.55
CA LEU A 86 0.48 5.21 -2.73
C LEU A 86 0.34 6.66 -3.21
N ALA A 87 0.41 6.89 -4.52
CA ALA A 87 0.34 8.25 -5.06
C ALA A 87 -1.00 8.92 -4.80
N LEU A 88 -2.11 8.19 -4.95
CA LEU A 88 -3.48 8.74 -4.91
C LEU A 88 -4.14 8.62 -3.54
N TYR A 89 -3.79 7.61 -2.75
CA TYR A 89 -4.46 7.31 -1.47
C TYR A 89 -3.52 7.37 -0.27
N GLY A 90 -2.21 7.41 -0.50
CA GLY A 90 -1.19 7.41 0.55
C GLY A 90 -1.12 6.08 1.31
N SER A 91 -1.57 4.99 0.72
CA SER A 91 -1.63 3.67 1.34
C SER A 91 -1.64 2.58 0.27
N ASP A 92 -1.00 1.45 0.56
CA ASP A 92 -1.04 0.19 -0.18
C ASP A 92 -2.40 -0.54 -0.10
N LYS A 93 -3.26 -0.12 0.81
CA LYS A 93 -4.63 -0.63 1.02
C LYS A 93 -5.65 0.52 0.98
N PRO A 94 -5.93 1.05 -0.23
CA PRO A 94 -6.76 2.22 -0.39
C PRO A 94 -8.24 1.97 -0.06
N ASP A 95 -8.86 2.91 0.65
CA ASP A 95 -10.32 2.97 0.75
C ASP A 95 -10.87 3.79 -0.41
N THR A 96 -11.47 3.14 -1.37
CA THR A 96 -11.99 3.75 -2.61
C THR A 96 -13.46 4.14 -2.53
N ARG A 97 -14.07 4.10 -1.32
CA ARG A 97 -15.49 4.46 -1.15
C ARG A 97 -15.78 5.95 -1.26
N PHE A 98 -14.75 6.78 -1.19
CA PHE A 98 -14.86 8.24 -1.29
C PHE A 98 -13.66 8.83 -2.03
N GLU A 99 -13.85 10.02 -2.58
CA GLU A 99 -12.82 10.80 -3.26
C GLU A 99 -11.78 11.36 -2.25
N MET A 100 -11.31 12.56 -2.41
CA MET A 100 -10.24 13.23 -1.62
C MET A 100 -8.88 12.61 -1.91
N LEU A 101 -8.55 12.47 -3.20
CA LEU A 101 -7.27 11.93 -3.64
C LEU A 101 -6.12 12.88 -3.32
N LEU A 102 -4.95 12.32 -3.03
CA LEU A 102 -3.72 13.07 -2.86
C LEU A 102 -3.30 13.67 -4.22
N GLN A 103 -2.89 14.94 -4.19
CA GLN A 103 -2.40 15.67 -5.35
C GLN A 103 -0.92 15.99 -5.15
N ASP A 104 -0.09 15.70 -6.16
CA ASP A 104 1.32 16.07 -6.16
C ASP A 104 1.48 17.49 -6.71
N LEU A 105 2.07 18.36 -5.92
CA LEU A 105 2.30 19.77 -6.24
C LEU A 105 3.78 20.13 -6.27
N THR A 106 4.67 19.15 -6.14
CA THR A 106 6.12 19.35 -5.99
C THR A 106 6.67 20.29 -7.06
N ASP A 107 6.41 20.00 -8.33
CA ASP A 107 6.92 20.83 -9.43
C ASP A 107 6.26 22.20 -9.49
N LEU A 108 4.98 22.29 -9.11
CA LEU A 108 4.24 23.53 -9.13
C LEU A 108 4.78 24.57 -8.13
N VAL A 109 5.19 24.09 -6.94
CA VAL A 109 5.62 24.96 -5.84
C VAL A 109 7.13 25.13 -5.71
N LYS A 110 7.92 24.52 -6.59
CA LYS A 110 9.39 24.50 -6.51
C LYS A 110 10.05 25.88 -6.59
N GLY A 111 9.40 26.84 -7.24
CA GLY A 111 9.94 28.17 -7.48
C GLY A 111 9.47 29.26 -6.52
N ILE A 112 8.67 28.96 -5.50
CA ILE A 112 8.10 29.96 -4.61
C ILE A 112 9.09 30.36 -3.49
N ASP A 113 8.95 31.56 -2.97
CA ASP A 113 9.73 32.06 -1.83
C ASP A 113 9.16 31.54 -0.49
N PHE A 114 9.04 30.22 -0.39
CA PHE A 114 8.67 29.52 0.84
C PHE A 114 9.51 28.23 0.93
N LYS A 115 10.62 28.31 1.64
CA LYS A 115 11.63 27.25 1.71
C LYS A 115 11.08 25.89 2.11
N VAL A 116 10.06 25.85 2.98
CA VAL A 116 9.42 24.59 3.40
C VAL A 116 8.87 23.82 2.21
N PHE A 117 8.38 24.52 1.17
CA PHE A 117 7.86 23.88 -0.05
C PHE A 117 8.95 23.75 -1.13
N SER A 118 9.71 24.83 -1.38
CA SER A 118 10.66 24.84 -2.49
C SER A 118 11.87 23.93 -2.29
N GLU A 119 12.23 23.59 -1.04
CA GLU A 119 13.36 22.71 -0.69
C GLU A 119 12.91 21.27 -0.35
N ALA A 120 11.61 21.01 -0.21
CA ALA A 120 11.12 19.68 0.11
C ALA A 120 11.26 18.70 -1.07
N PRO A 121 11.63 17.44 -0.82
CA PRO A 121 11.66 16.40 -1.84
C PRO A 121 10.29 16.16 -2.51
N ALA A 122 9.21 16.27 -1.71
CA ALA A 122 7.85 16.18 -2.20
C ALA A 122 6.94 17.15 -1.45
N VAL A 123 6.00 17.75 -2.18
CA VAL A 123 4.89 18.54 -1.62
C VAL A 123 3.59 17.99 -2.16
N LYS A 124 2.82 17.37 -1.28
CA LYS A 124 1.51 16.81 -1.63
C LYS A 124 0.38 17.50 -0.87
N ALA A 125 -0.81 17.43 -1.41
CA ALA A 125 -1.99 18.04 -0.82
C ALA A 125 -3.21 17.14 -0.91
N ILE A 126 -4.17 17.36 -0.01
CA ILE A 126 -5.55 16.90 -0.12
C ILE A 126 -6.51 18.10 -0.06
N VAL A 127 -7.57 18.02 -0.86
CA VAL A 127 -8.65 19.02 -0.85
C VAL A 127 -9.83 18.46 -0.08
N VAL A 128 -10.19 19.14 0.99
CA VAL A 128 -11.35 18.82 1.81
C VAL A 128 -12.49 19.71 1.36
N LYS A 129 -13.37 19.17 0.53
CA LYS A 129 -14.47 19.91 -0.09
C LYS A 129 -15.45 20.45 0.94
N ASN A 130 -15.87 21.71 0.76
CA ASN A 130 -16.86 22.40 1.58
C ASN A 130 -16.58 22.30 3.11
N ALA A 131 -15.33 22.57 3.52
CA ALA A 131 -14.86 22.33 4.89
C ALA A 131 -14.10 23.52 5.53
N ALA A 132 -13.93 24.64 4.83
CA ALA A 132 -13.18 25.79 5.35
C ALA A 132 -13.79 26.35 6.64
N ASP A 133 -15.11 26.40 6.75
CA ASP A 133 -15.85 26.85 7.94
C ASP A 133 -15.99 25.80 9.03
N LYS A 134 -15.87 24.51 8.69
CA LYS A 134 -16.01 23.38 9.63
C LYS A 134 -14.78 23.17 10.50
N TYR A 135 -13.61 23.56 10.01
CA TYR A 135 -12.35 23.36 10.73
C TYR A 135 -11.79 24.68 11.24
N SER A 136 -11.86 24.86 12.56
CA SER A 136 -11.19 25.96 13.24
C SER A 136 -9.67 25.73 13.26
N ARG A 137 -8.90 26.77 13.60
CA ARG A 137 -7.43 26.64 13.78
C ARG A 137 -7.07 25.54 14.76
N LYS A 138 -7.81 25.44 15.88
CA LYS A 138 -7.61 24.39 16.89
C LYS A 138 -7.84 22.98 16.34
N ASP A 139 -8.78 22.82 15.43
CA ASP A 139 -9.04 21.52 14.79
C ASP A 139 -7.94 21.17 13.80
N ILE A 140 -7.43 22.15 13.05
CA ILE A 140 -6.28 21.95 12.15
C ILE A 140 -5.01 21.65 12.98
N ASP A 141 -4.84 22.24 14.17
CA ASP A 141 -3.74 21.88 15.08
C ASP A 141 -3.79 20.39 15.48
N LYS A 142 -5.00 19.83 15.71
CA LYS A 142 -5.15 18.37 15.99
C LYS A 142 -4.83 17.52 14.75
N LEU A 143 -5.16 17.97 13.54
CA LEU A 143 -4.77 17.31 12.31
C LEU A 143 -3.24 17.36 12.13
N THR A 144 -2.61 18.46 12.51
CA THR A 144 -1.15 18.60 12.50
C THR A 144 -0.48 17.60 13.43
N GLU A 145 -0.99 17.43 14.65
CA GLU A 145 -0.45 16.42 15.57
C GLU A 145 -0.59 15.00 15.01
N GLN A 146 -1.68 14.68 14.34
CA GLN A 146 -1.80 13.39 13.66
C GLN A 146 -0.80 13.24 12.51
N ALA A 147 -0.63 14.26 11.67
CA ALA A 147 0.38 14.23 10.61
C ALA A 147 1.79 13.97 11.17
N LYS A 148 2.13 14.58 12.30
CA LYS A 148 3.41 14.35 13.02
C LYS A 148 3.56 12.90 13.50
N GLN A 149 2.48 12.24 13.94
CA GLN A 149 2.52 10.82 14.31
C GLN A 149 2.92 9.91 13.14
N HIS A 150 2.73 10.38 11.90
CA HIS A 150 3.15 9.72 10.66
C HIS A 150 4.47 10.29 10.10
N GLY A 151 5.26 10.98 10.92
CA GLY A 151 6.59 11.45 10.57
C GLY A 151 6.65 12.86 9.96
N ALA A 152 5.52 13.50 9.64
CA ALA A 152 5.54 14.83 9.04
C ALA A 152 6.06 15.88 10.03
N LYS A 153 6.91 16.80 9.54
CA LYS A 153 7.43 17.93 10.35
C LYS A 153 6.35 18.95 10.70
N GLY A 154 5.29 19.02 9.90
CA GLY A 154 4.16 19.93 10.08
C GLY A 154 3.09 19.74 9.03
N LEU A 155 2.01 20.50 9.19
CA LEU A 155 0.89 20.54 8.26
C LEU A 155 0.63 21.98 7.84
N ALA A 156 0.85 22.33 6.57
CA ALA A 156 0.46 23.62 6.03
C ALA A 156 -0.98 23.57 5.52
N TRP A 157 -1.65 24.72 5.50
CA TRP A 157 -3.02 24.76 5.06
C TRP A 157 -3.42 26.13 4.48
N ILE A 158 -4.39 26.09 3.58
CA ILE A 158 -5.12 27.24 3.08
C ILE A 158 -6.62 26.94 3.03
N LYS A 159 -7.42 27.99 2.99
CA LYS A 159 -8.85 27.96 2.73
C LYS A 159 -9.13 28.76 1.46
N PHE A 160 -10.06 28.30 0.67
CA PHE A 160 -10.55 29.03 -0.51
C PHE A 160 -11.92 29.60 -0.20
N THR A 161 -12.00 30.91 -0.03
CA THR A 161 -13.22 31.62 0.38
C THR A 161 -13.30 32.98 -0.30
N GLY A 162 -14.47 33.35 -0.80
CA GLY A 162 -14.66 34.59 -1.54
C GLY A 162 -13.87 34.70 -2.85
N GLY A 163 -13.51 33.55 -3.44
CA GLY A 163 -12.66 33.46 -4.63
C GLY A 163 -11.16 33.68 -4.35
N GLU A 164 -10.74 33.75 -3.10
CA GLU A 164 -9.35 34.01 -2.69
C GLU A 164 -8.79 32.93 -1.78
N LEU A 165 -7.45 32.76 -1.83
CA LEU A 165 -6.71 31.90 -0.91
C LEU A 165 -6.46 32.63 0.40
N THR A 166 -6.84 32.03 1.51
CA THR A 166 -6.62 32.56 2.87
C THR A 166 -5.91 31.53 3.75
N GLY A 167 -5.19 31.97 4.77
CA GLY A 167 -4.49 31.08 5.69
C GLY A 167 -2.99 31.39 5.82
N PRO A 168 -2.26 30.64 6.66
CA PRO A 168 -0.87 30.98 7.03
C PRO A 168 0.10 30.99 5.86
N VAL A 169 -0.09 30.11 4.87
CA VAL A 169 0.79 29.98 3.71
C VAL A 169 0.25 30.66 2.45
N ALA A 170 -0.96 31.20 2.49
CA ALA A 170 -1.62 31.83 1.32
C ALA A 170 -0.77 32.94 0.69
N LYS A 171 -0.12 33.77 1.51
CA LYS A 171 0.75 34.86 1.03
C LYS A 171 1.92 34.42 0.15
N PHE A 172 2.39 33.19 0.30
CA PHE A 172 3.48 32.64 -0.51
C PHE A 172 2.95 31.99 -1.81
N LEU A 173 1.66 31.79 -1.91
CA LEU A 173 0.99 31.12 -3.03
C LEU A 173 0.18 32.10 -3.91
N THR A 174 0.30 33.40 -3.64
CA THR A 174 -0.49 34.44 -4.34
C THR A 174 -0.26 34.39 -5.85
N ASP A 175 0.99 34.30 -6.29
CA ASP A 175 1.36 34.28 -7.71
C ASP A 175 0.92 32.96 -8.41
N LEU A 176 0.72 31.91 -7.65
CA LEU A 176 0.24 30.61 -8.12
C LEU A 176 -1.25 30.38 -7.90
N SER A 177 -1.98 31.37 -7.36
CA SER A 177 -3.38 31.19 -6.93
C SER A 177 -4.27 30.64 -8.05
N SER A 178 -4.18 31.19 -9.25
CA SER A 178 -4.95 30.71 -10.41
C SER A 178 -4.58 29.29 -10.83
N GLN A 179 -3.28 28.96 -10.81
CA GLN A 179 -2.81 27.61 -11.16
C GLN A 179 -3.23 26.59 -10.11
N LEU A 180 -3.07 26.92 -8.82
CA LEU A 180 -3.51 26.05 -7.72
C LEU A 180 -5.01 25.82 -7.75
N THR A 181 -5.81 26.87 -7.97
CA THR A 181 -7.26 26.76 -8.08
C THR A 181 -7.66 25.81 -9.21
N ALA A 182 -7.01 25.93 -10.37
CA ALA A 182 -7.28 25.06 -11.52
C ALA A 182 -6.80 23.62 -11.28
N THR A 183 -5.57 23.43 -10.78
CA THR A 183 -4.99 22.10 -10.55
C THR A 183 -5.75 21.32 -9.49
N LEU A 184 -6.07 21.97 -8.37
CA LEU A 184 -6.79 21.37 -7.25
C LEU A 184 -8.30 21.41 -7.42
N GLN A 185 -8.81 22.02 -8.49
CA GLN A 185 -10.25 22.22 -8.76
C GLN A 185 -10.96 22.80 -7.53
N LEU A 186 -10.39 23.90 -7.00
CA LEU A 186 -10.92 24.53 -5.78
C LEU A 186 -12.28 25.17 -6.03
N GLU A 187 -13.15 24.96 -5.07
CA GLU A 187 -14.48 25.52 -4.99
C GLU A 187 -14.64 26.33 -3.70
N GLU A 188 -15.68 27.17 -3.67
CA GLU A 188 -15.97 27.97 -2.48
C GLU A 188 -16.07 27.11 -1.23
N ASN A 189 -15.45 27.57 -0.15
CA ASN A 189 -15.41 26.92 1.16
C ASN A 189 -14.55 25.63 1.22
N ASP A 190 -13.62 25.43 0.28
CA ASP A 190 -12.67 24.31 0.35
C ASP A 190 -11.53 24.58 1.34
N LEU A 191 -11.06 23.53 2.03
CA LEU A 191 -9.86 23.51 2.86
C LEU A 191 -8.81 22.64 2.17
N VAL A 192 -7.61 23.17 2.01
CA VAL A 192 -6.47 22.41 1.46
C VAL A 192 -5.43 22.18 2.54
N LEU A 193 -5.01 20.94 2.70
CA LEU A 193 -3.97 20.52 3.64
C LEU A 193 -2.76 20.04 2.84
N PHE A 194 -1.56 20.53 3.22
CA PHE A 194 -0.30 20.20 2.54
C PHE A 194 0.68 19.54 3.52
N VAL A 195 1.40 18.55 3.02
CA VAL A 195 2.60 18.01 3.66
C VAL A 195 3.78 18.17 2.71
N ALA A 196 4.85 18.75 3.24
CA ALA A 196 6.12 18.95 2.54
C ALA A 196 7.21 18.18 3.30
N ASP A 197 7.63 17.04 2.75
CA ASP A 197 8.63 16.13 3.35
C ASP A 197 9.14 15.13 2.29
N THR A 198 9.68 13.98 2.70
CA THR A 198 9.90 12.87 1.77
C THR A 198 8.57 12.36 1.21
N LEU A 199 8.61 11.73 0.05
CA LEU A 199 7.39 11.21 -0.60
C LEU A 199 6.64 10.22 0.29
N GLU A 200 7.38 9.35 0.99
CA GLU A 200 6.84 8.36 1.92
C GLU A 200 6.10 9.01 3.08
N VAL A 201 6.73 9.99 3.73
CA VAL A 201 6.13 10.73 4.85
C VAL A 201 4.91 11.51 4.39
N ALA A 202 4.98 12.19 3.23
CA ALA A 202 3.86 12.95 2.69
C ALA A 202 2.67 12.03 2.38
N ASN A 203 2.91 10.87 1.77
CA ASN A 203 1.90 9.87 1.50
C ASN A 203 1.27 9.33 2.80
N ALA A 204 2.09 8.86 3.74
CA ALA A 204 1.60 8.28 4.99
C ALA A 204 0.77 9.27 5.82
N ALA A 205 1.26 10.51 5.96
CA ALA A 205 0.57 11.53 6.73
C ALA A 205 -0.76 11.96 6.09
N LEU A 206 -0.75 12.25 4.79
CA LEU A 206 -1.97 12.65 4.08
C LEU A 206 -2.96 11.49 3.92
N GLY A 207 -2.48 10.26 3.70
CA GLY A 207 -3.32 9.07 3.66
C GLY A 207 -4.07 8.85 4.98
N ALA A 208 -3.38 8.98 6.12
CA ALA A 208 -4.00 8.89 7.43
C ALA A 208 -5.03 10.02 7.69
N LEU A 209 -4.70 11.25 7.30
CA LEU A 209 -5.62 12.39 7.39
C LEU A 209 -6.83 12.20 6.49
N ARG A 210 -6.64 11.71 5.27
CA ARG A 210 -7.70 11.40 4.32
C ARG A 210 -8.76 10.47 4.93
N VAL A 211 -8.32 9.35 5.51
CA VAL A 211 -9.22 8.37 6.13
C VAL A 211 -9.96 8.97 7.33
N ARG A 212 -9.27 9.73 8.18
CA ARG A 212 -9.88 10.42 9.32
C ARG A 212 -10.95 11.41 8.87
N LEU A 213 -10.59 12.30 7.95
CA LEU A 213 -11.50 13.32 7.44
C LEU A 213 -12.70 12.71 6.70
N GLY A 214 -12.48 11.62 5.95
CA GLY A 214 -13.55 10.86 5.33
C GLY A 214 -14.57 10.32 6.35
N LYS A 215 -14.11 9.85 7.50
CA LYS A 215 -14.97 9.41 8.61
C LYS A 215 -15.68 10.59 9.29
N GLU A 216 -14.94 11.63 9.67
CA GLU A 216 -15.48 12.82 10.38
C GLU A 216 -16.54 13.56 9.54
N LEU A 217 -16.37 13.61 8.25
CA LEU A 217 -17.28 14.29 7.31
C LEU A 217 -18.42 13.40 6.78
N GLY A 218 -18.45 12.13 7.18
CA GLY A 218 -19.48 11.19 6.74
C GLY A 218 -19.42 10.85 5.24
N LEU A 219 -18.23 10.91 4.63
CA LEU A 219 -18.05 10.63 3.19
C LEU A 219 -18.02 9.12 2.91
N ILE A 220 -17.81 8.31 3.93
CA ILE A 220 -17.68 6.86 3.82
C ILE A 220 -19.05 6.21 3.95
N ASP A 221 -19.57 5.65 2.88
CA ASP A 221 -20.79 4.86 2.90
C ASP A 221 -20.48 3.44 3.45
N PRO A 222 -20.98 3.08 4.65
CA PRO A 222 -20.72 1.79 5.26
C PRO A 222 -21.39 0.61 4.51
N ALA A 223 -22.36 0.88 3.65
CA ALA A 223 -23.04 -0.15 2.86
C ALA A 223 -22.28 -0.53 1.59
N LYS A 224 -21.25 0.22 1.22
CA LYS A 224 -20.41 -0.08 0.05
C LYS A 224 -19.30 -1.05 0.39
N PHE A 225 -19.11 -2.04 -0.48
CA PHE A 225 -18.03 -3.03 -0.44
C PHE A 225 -17.21 -2.89 -1.73
N ASN A 226 -16.15 -2.09 -1.68
CA ASN A 226 -15.28 -1.83 -2.82
C ASN A 226 -14.06 -2.75 -2.72
N TYR A 227 -14.09 -3.85 -3.44
CA TYR A 227 -12.93 -4.75 -3.61
C TYR A 227 -12.03 -4.23 -4.72
N LEU A 228 -10.74 -4.39 -4.55
CA LEU A 228 -9.74 -4.17 -5.60
C LEU A 228 -8.49 -5.01 -5.34
N TRP A 229 -7.76 -5.30 -6.40
CA TRP A 229 -6.40 -5.85 -6.32
C TRP A 229 -5.38 -4.72 -6.34
N VAL A 230 -4.40 -4.78 -5.45
CA VAL A 230 -3.17 -3.99 -5.55
C VAL A 230 -2.10 -4.89 -6.13
N VAL A 231 -1.52 -4.48 -7.26
CA VAL A 231 -0.58 -5.27 -8.08
C VAL A 231 0.69 -4.46 -8.39
N ASP A 232 1.65 -5.05 -9.09
CA ASP A 232 2.91 -4.40 -9.47
C ASP A 232 3.73 -3.92 -8.26
N TRP A 233 3.81 -4.75 -7.23
CA TRP A 233 4.54 -4.44 -6.00
C TRP A 233 6.05 -4.29 -6.23
N PRO A 234 6.75 -3.46 -5.44
CA PRO A 234 8.21 -3.45 -5.43
C PRO A 234 8.73 -4.82 -4.98
N MET A 235 9.79 -5.29 -5.61
CA MET A 235 10.44 -6.54 -5.24
C MET A 235 11.34 -6.37 -4.02
N PHE A 236 11.91 -5.19 -3.87
CA PHE A 236 12.87 -4.84 -2.85
C PHE A 236 12.50 -3.54 -2.16
N GLU A 237 12.82 -3.44 -0.87
CA GLU A 237 12.73 -2.25 -0.06
C GLU A 237 14.10 -1.95 0.55
N TRP A 238 14.46 -0.68 0.62
CA TRP A 238 15.69 -0.25 1.29
C TRP A 238 15.50 -0.29 2.80
N SER A 239 16.35 -0.99 3.50
CA SER A 239 16.39 -0.99 4.97
C SER A 239 17.49 -0.02 5.45
N GLU A 240 17.11 1.06 6.12
CA GLU A 240 18.06 1.99 6.76
C GLU A 240 18.84 1.29 7.88
N GLU A 241 18.20 0.38 8.61
CA GLU A 241 18.82 -0.37 9.70
C GLU A 241 19.90 -1.34 9.19
N GLU A 242 19.61 -2.06 8.12
CA GLU A 242 20.53 -3.02 7.52
C GLU A 242 21.50 -2.39 6.50
N GLY A 243 21.23 -1.16 6.04
CA GLY A 243 22.00 -0.45 5.02
C GLY A 243 22.02 -1.18 3.66
N ARG A 244 20.96 -1.94 3.36
CA ARG A 244 20.85 -2.74 2.12
C ARG A 244 19.41 -2.94 1.69
N TYR A 245 19.21 -3.43 0.47
CA TYR A 245 17.93 -3.88 0.00
C TYR A 245 17.52 -5.20 0.65
N MET A 246 16.27 -5.26 1.09
CA MET A 246 15.60 -6.44 1.62
C MET A 246 14.47 -6.84 0.66
N SER A 247 14.07 -8.10 0.67
CA SER A 247 12.88 -8.53 -0.07
C SER A 247 11.63 -7.92 0.57
N ALA A 248 10.83 -7.21 -0.22
CA ALA A 248 9.58 -6.62 0.25
C ALA A 248 8.53 -7.66 0.65
N HIS A 249 8.58 -8.84 0.05
CA HIS A 249 7.67 -9.96 0.33
C HIS A 249 8.44 -11.17 0.82
N HIS A 250 8.92 -11.98 -0.13
CA HIS A 250 9.65 -13.21 0.17
C HIS A 250 10.78 -13.43 -0.86
N PRO A 251 11.95 -13.94 -0.47
CA PRO A 251 13.07 -14.17 -1.38
C PRO A 251 12.79 -15.12 -2.55
N PHE A 252 11.72 -15.89 -2.48
CA PHE A 252 11.29 -16.81 -3.55
C PHE A 252 10.18 -16.21 -4.45
N THR A 253 9.80 -14.97 -4.27
CA THR A 253 8.81 -14.28 -5.11
C THR A 253 9.36 -14.10 -6.52
N LEU A 254 8.53 -14.35 -7.53
CA LEU A 254 8.90 -14.20 -8.94
C LEU A 254 8.93 -12.72 -9.34
N PRO A 255 10.05 -12.18 -9.83
CA PRO A 255 10.07 -10.86 -10.43
C PRO A 255 9.34 -10.86 -11.78
N GLN A 256 8.79 -9.71 -12.17
CA GLN A 256 8.24 -9.52 -13.50
C GLN A 256 9.34 -9.59 -14.56
N ASP A 257 9.10 -10.28 -15.68
CA ASP A 257 10.08 -10.47 -16.76
C ASP A 257 10.66 -9.14 -17.29
N GLN A 258 9.80 -8.11 -17.37
CA GLN A 258 10.18 -6.80 -17.88
C GLN A 258 11.21 -6.08 -16.98
N THR A 259 11.25 -6.40 -15.70
CA THR A 259 12.13 -5.77 -14.72
C THR A 259 13.20 -6.70 -14.16
N ALA A 260 13.17 -7.99 -14.49
CA ALA A 260 14.12 -8.98 -13.98
C ALA A 260 15.59 -8.72 -14.38
N HIS A 261 15.83 -7.95 -15.44
CA HIS A 261 17.17 -7.53 -15.83
C HIS A 261 17.81 -6.54 -14.85
N GLU A 262 17.01 -5.82 -14.06
CA GLU A 262 17.48 -4.87 -13.05
C GLU A 262 17.97 -5.56 -11.75
N LEU A 263 17.89 -6.89 -11.66
CA LEU A 263 18.49 -7.63 -10.55
C LEU A 263 20.01 -7.45 -10.42
N GLU A 264 20.69 -7.12 -11.53
CA GLU A 264 22.10 -6.76 -11.59
C GLU A 264 22.34 -5.25 -11.73
N GLY A 265 21.27 -4.44 -11.70
CA GLY A 265 21.30 -3.00 -11.89
C GLY A 265 20.66 -2.24 -10.71
N ASP A 266 19.56 -1.58 -10.98
CA ASP A 266 18.82 -0.77 -10.00
C ASP A 266 17.67 -1.57 -9.39
N LEU A 267 17.91 -2.12 -8.19
CA LEU A 267 16.94 -2.97 -7.48
C LEU A 267 15.63 -2.25 -7.16
N SER A 268 15.62 -0.92 -7.07
CA SER A 268 14.38 -0.15 -6.82
C SER A 268 13.36 -0.27 -7.96
N LYS A 269 13.81 -0.64 -9.16
CA LYS A 269 12.97 -0.79 -10.35
C LYS A 269 12.39 -2.20 -10.51
N VAL A 270 12.89 -3.17 -9.77
CA VAL A 270 12.42 -4.56 -9.90
C VAL A 270 11.02 -4.66 -9.31
N ARG A 271 10.09 -5.19 -10.10
CA ARG A 271 8.69 -5.42 -9.69
C ARG A 271 8.45 -6.90 -9.48
N ALA A 272 7.68 -7.21 -8.45
CA ALA A 272 7.26 -8.56 -8.10
C ALA A 272 5.95 -8.92 -8.80
N ILE A 273 5.76 -10.20 -9.11
CA ILE A 273 4.43 -10.76 -9.37
C ILE A 273 3.82 -11.12 -8.02
N ALA A 274 3.35 -10.07 -7.35
CA ALA A 274 2.67 -10.13 -6.07
C ALA A 274 1.40 -9.28 -6.14
N TYR A 275 0.40 -9.67 -5.36
CA TYR A 275 -0.92 -9.06 -5.41
C TYR A 275 -1.63 -9.19 -4.05
N ASP A 276 -2.29 -8.13 -3.62
CA ASP A 276 -3.12 -8.10 -2.43
C ASP A 276 -4.57 -7.77 -2.81
N ILE A 277 -5.52 -8.50 -2.22
CA ILE A 277 -6.93 -8.17 -2.30
C ILE A 277 -7.30 -7.24 -1.15
N VAL A 278 -7.81 -6.07 -1.48
CA VAL A 278 -8.17 -5.01 -0.54
C VAL A 278 -9.68 -4.80 -0.55
N LEU A 279 -10.26 -4.64 0.64
CA LEU A 279 -11.63 -4.24 0.84
C LEU A 279 -11.69 -3.01 1.74
N ASN A 280 -12.17 -1.87 1.21
CA ASN A 280 -12.52 -0.71 2.05
C ASN A 280 -11.38 -0.21 2.96
N GLY A 281 -10.13 -0.27 2.51
CA GLY A 281 -8.97 0.14 3.30
C GLY A 281 -8.35 -0.97 4.16
N TYR A 282 -8.79 -2.22 4.00
CA TYR A 282 -8.25 -3.38 4.70
C TYR A 282 -7.72 -4.42 3.71
N GLU A 283 -6.53 -4.93 3.96
CA GLU A 283 -5.98 -6.08 3.29
C GLU A 283 -6.70 -7.34 3.76
N LEU A 284 -7.36 -8.07 2.86
CA LEU A 284 -8.02 -9.32 3.18
C LEU A 284 -7.10 -10.53 2.98
N GLY A 285 -6.12 -10.38 2.16
CA GLY A 285 -5.13 -11.41 1.85
C GLY A 285 -4.27 -11.00 0.68
N GLY A 286 -3.23 -11.77 0.43
CA GLY A 286 -2.30 -11.53 -0.66
C GLY A 286 -1.64 -12.80 -1.11
N GLY A 287 -0.90 -12.72 -2.20
CA GLY A 287 -0.17 -13.83 -2.74
C GLY A 287 0.91 -13.40 -3.73
N SER A 288 1.67 -14.37 -4.20
CA SER A 288 2.68 -14.13 -5.23
C SER A 288 2.95 -15.41 -6.02
N LEU A 289 3.43 -15.24 -7.23
CA LEU A 289 4.06 -16.34 -7.95
C LEU A 289 5.47 -16.59 -7.41
N ARG A 290 5.90 -17.85 -7.43
CA ARG A 290 7.20 -18.27 -6.93
C ARG A 290 8.18 -18.50 -8.08
N ILE A 291 9.47 -18.19 -7.82
CA ILE A 291 10.57 -18.53 -8.74
C ILE A 291 10.64 -20.06 -8.86
N ASN A 292 10.62 -20.54 -10.10
CA ASN A 292 10.74 -21.97 -10.44
C ASN A 292 12.00 -22.29 -11.25
N GLN A 293 12.82 -21.27 -11.53
CA GLN A 293 14.08 -21.40 -12.29
C GLN A 293 15.26 -21.20 -11.36
N LYS A 294 16.17 -22.16 -11.33
CA LYS A 294 17.33 -22.17 -10.42
C LYS A 294 18.26 -20.98 -10.63
N ASP A 295 18.56 -20.65 -11.87
CA ASP A 295 19.42 -19.51 -12.24
C ASP A 295 18.83 -18.17 -11.80
N LEU A 296 17.53 -17.99 -11.97
CA LEU A 296 16.84 -16.79 -11.50
C LEU A 296 16.84 -16.68 -9.95
N GLN A 297 16.69 -17.81 -9.26
CA GLN A 297 16.76 -17.84 -7.80
C GLN A 297 18.18 -17.50 -7.30
N GLU A 298 19.23 -17.99 -7.98
CA GLU A 298 20.61 -17.66 -7.65
C GLU A 298 20.89 -16.15 -7.85
N ARG A 299 20.36 -15.55 -8.92
CA ARG A 299 20.43 -14.09 -9.17
C ARG A 299 19.71 -13.30 -8.07
N MET A 300 18.53 -13.75 -7.66
CA MET A 300 17.77 -13.13 -6.56
C MET A 300 18.55 -13.15 -5.25
N PHE A 301 19.13 -14.30 -4.85
CA PHE A 301 19.93 -14.39 -3.64
C PHE A 301 21.17 -13.49 -3.69
N LYS A 302 21.81 -13.41 -4.85
CA LYS A 302 22.94 -12.51 -5.06
C LYS A 302 22.54 -11.04 -4.92
N ALA A 303 21.39 -10.65 -5.46
CA ALA A 303 20.84 -9.28 -5.32
C ALA A 303 20.55 -8.92 -3.87
N LEU A 304 20.13 -9.90 -3.05
CA LEU A 304 19.90 -9.73 -1.61
C LEU A 304 21.20 -9.81 -0.77
N GLY A 305 22.36 -10.06 -1.41
CA GLY A 305 23.65 -10.12 -0.74
C GLY A 305 23.94 -11.44 -0.02
N PHE A 306 23.19 -12.50 -0.31
CA PHE A 306 23.49 -13.84 0.24
C PHE A 306 24.74 -14.42 -0.41
N SER A 307 25.61 -15.01 0.42
CA SER A 307 26.71 -15.85 -0.08
C SER A 307 26.19 -17.15 -0.71
N ALA A 308 27.01 -17.79 -1.53
CA ALA A 308 26.65 -19.07 -2.13
C ALA A 308 26.37 -20.17 -1.08
N GLU A 309 27.00 -20.09 0.09
CA GLU A 309 26.81 -21.04 1.21
C GLU A 309 25.48 -20.77 1.89
N GLU A 310 25.16 -19.51 2.23
CA GLU A 310 23.87 -19.10 2.80
C GLU A 310 22.69 -19.41 1.85
N ALA A 311 22.86 -19.16 0.56
CA ALA A 311 21.85 -19.46 -0.47
C ALA A 311 21.54 -20.98 -0.57
N GLN A 312 22.51 -21.86 -0.26
CA GLN A 312 22.31 -23.32 -0.21
C GLN A 312 21.66 -23.79 1.11
N GLU A 313 21.84 -23.04 2.19
CA GLU A 313 21.26 -23.37 3.50
C GLU A 313 19.82 -22.90 3.67
N LEU A 314 19.42 -21.81 3.01
CA LEU A 314 18.07 -21.26 3.10
C LEU A 314 16.97 -22.27 2.77
N PRO A 315 16.98 -22.95 1.62
CA PRO A 315 16.01 -24.00 1.32
C PRO A 315 16.05 -25.15 2.33
N ARG A 316 17.26 -25.57 2.75
CA ARG A 316 17.43 -26.63 3.73
C ARG A 316 16.98 -26.28 5.14
N SER A 317 17.10 -25.00 5.53
CA SER A 317 16.63 -24.53 6.84
C SER A 317 15.11 -24.49 6.89
N GLU A 318 14.45 -24.17 5.80
CA GLU A 318 13.00 -24.25 5.66
C GLU A 318 12.51 -25.70 5.68
N GLU A 319 13.13 -26.61 4.94
CA GLU A 319 12.86 -28.04 4.98
C GLU A 319 13.10 -28.66 6.38
N ARG A 320 14.14 -28.22 7.08
CA ARG A 320 14.45 -28.70 8.46
C ARG A 320 13.43 -28.18 9.48
N ARG A 321 12.94 -26.96 9.35
CA ARG A 321 11.90 -26.40 10.24
C ARG A 321 10.60 -27.18 10.09
N VAL A 322 10.17 -27.45 8.85
CA VAL A 322 9.02 -28.29 8.56
C VAL A 322 9.18 -29.70 9.15
N GLY A 323 10.34 -30.31 9.02
CA GLY A 323 10.60 -31.64 9.57
C GLY A 323 10.63 -31.72 11.11
N LYS A 324 10.89 -30.62 11.83
CA LYS A 324 10.84 -30.55 13.29
C LYS A 324 9.42 -30.32 13.82
N GLU A 325 8.59 -29.60 13.12
CA GLU A 325 7.22 -29.29 13.54
C GLU A 325 6.26 -30.45 13.32
N CYS A 326 6.53 -31.33 12.36
CA CYS A 326 5.77 -32.57 12.17
C CYS A 326 6.08 -33.65 13.21
N ARG A 327 7.03 -33.45 14.13
CA ARG A 327 7.43 -34.43 15.15
C ARG A 327 7.05 -34.05 16.59
N SER A 328 6.38 -32.94 16.79
CA SER A 328 5.79 -32.53 18.08
C SER A 328 4.21 -32.46 17.95
#